data_7ea1ac072556d3574824065a22522f1d
#
_entry.id   7ea1ac072556d3574824065a22522f1d
#
_cell.length_a   1.000
_cell.length_b   1.000
_cell.length_c   1.000
_cell.angle_alpha   90.00
_cell.angle_beta   90.00
_cell.angle_gamma   90.00
#
_symmetry.space_group_name_H-M   'P 1'
#
loop_
_entity.id
_entity.type
_entity.pdbx_description
1 polymer ?
#
loop_
_entity_poly.entity_id
_entity_poly.type
_entity_poly.pdbx_seq_one_letter_code
_entity_poly.pdbx_strand_id
1 'polypeptide(L)'
;MAKPIITLNGLKMVIMLGMLVIILTGIRFAADIIVPFILALFLAVIINPLVQLLVRCRVPRVLAISLLIGLIVMLAIVLLASLGTSLNELARTLPQYRNYLYEPMQTIAPWLQRMGFTVSVVELNKYIDPNAVMPLVTSLLTQLSNAMSSIFLLLLTVVFMLLEVPQLPAKLQQLMSRPVEGMGAIQRAIDSVSHYLVLKTAISLITGLVVWGMLVLLDVRFAFMWGLLAFALNYIPNIGSVLAAIPPILQVLVFGGLYEALVVLAGYLIVNLVFGNILEPRIMGRGLGLSTLVVFLSLIFWGWLLGPVGMLLSVPLTIIVKIALEQTSGGQSIAFLLSDVSK
;
A
#
# COMPACT_ATOMS: atom_id res chain seq x y z
N MET A 1 23.31 -49.89 20.43
CA MET A 1 23.00 -49.08 19.25
C MET A 1 21.56 -48.59 19.36
N ALA A 2 21.37 -47.35 19.79
CA ALA A 2 20.04 -46.74 19.91
C ALA A 2 19.58 -46.32 18.49
N LYS A 3 18.48 -46.92 18.00
CA LYS A 3 17.79 -46.45 16.80
C LYS A 3 17.30 -45.03 17.02
N PRO A 4 17.54 -44.06 16.12
CA PRO A 4 16.94 -42.73 16.24
C PRO A 4 15.41 -42.90 16.04
N ILE A 5 14.66 -42.74 17.11
CA ILE A 5 13.20 -42.59 17.07
C ILE A 5 12.89 -41.19 16.52
N ILE A 6 13.07 -41.02 15.22
CA ILE A 6 12.40 -39.92 14.53
C ILE A 6 10.93 -40.35 14.52
N THR A 7 10.17 -39.83 15.47
CA THR A 7 8.75 -40.11 15.55
C THR A 7 8.11 -39.72 14.21
N LEU A 8 7.19 -40.55 13.70
CA LEU A 8 6.50 -40.34 12.40
C LEU A 8 5.93 -38.90 12.30
N ASN A 9 5.64 -38.30 13.44
CA ASN A 9 5.19 -36.90 13.55
C ASN A 9 6.29 -35.88 13.23
N GLY A 10 7.54 -36.10 13.63
CA GLY A 10 8.65 -35.20 13.33
C GLY A 10 9.00 -35.18 11.84
N LEU A 11 9.02 -36.34 11.19
CA LEU A 11 9.27 -36.46 9.74
C LEU A 11 8.13 -35.77 8.93
N LYS A 12 6.87 -35.98 9.31
CA LYS A 12 5.72 -35.31 8.70
C LYS A 12 5.83 -33.80 8.83
N MET A 13 6.24 -33.29 9.99
CA MET A 13 6.40 -31.87 10.24
C MET A 13 7.50 -31.24 9.37
N VAL A 14 8.64 -31.91 9.25
CA VAL A 14 9.74 -31.47 8.36
C VAL A 14 9.31 -31.45 6.89
N ILE A 15 8.61 -32.50 6.44
CA ILE A 15 8.08 -32.55 5.07
C ILE A 15 7.06 -31.43 4.84
N MET A 16 6.13 -31.17 5.76
CA MET A 16 5.16 -30.09 5.65
C MET A 16 5.85 -28.72 5.59
N LEU A 17 6.85 -28.46 6.42
CA LEU A 17 7.62 -27.22 6.39
C LEU A 17 8.40 -27.10 5.08
N GLY A 18 9.03 -28.16 4.60
CA GLY A 18 9.71 -28.18 3.31
C GLY A 18 8.76 -27.87 2.14
N MET A 19 7.59 -28.51 2.11
CA MET A 19 6.55 -28.22 1.12
C MET A 19 6.06 -26.78 1.18
N LEU A 20 5.86 -26.25 2.39
CA LEU A 20 5.45 -24.85 2.58
C LEU A 20 6.49 -23.88 1.99
N VAL A 21 7.78 -24.11 2.26
CA VAL A 21 8.87 -23.30 1.70
C VAL A 21 8.89 -23.37 0.17
N ILE A 22 8.73 -24.56 -0.41
CA ILE A 22 8.68 -24.73 -1.87
C ILE A 22 7.48 -23.96 -2.46
N ILE A 23 6.30 -24.07 -1.87
CA ILE A 23 5.09 -23.37 -2.32
C ILE A 23 5.31 -21.84 -2.23
N LEU A 24 5.79 -21.31 -1.10
CA LEU A 24 6.03 -19.88 -0.93
C LEU A 24 7.09 -19.35 -1.91
N THR A 25 8.16 -20.13 -2.13
CA THR A 25 9.18 -19.78 -3.12
C THR A 25 8.61 -19.79 -4.54
N GLY A 26 7.77 -20.75 -4.87
CA GLY A 26 7.06 -20.82 -6.15
C GLY A 26 6.13 -19.62 -6.36
N ILE A 27 5.35 -19.24 -5.35
CA ILE A 27 4.49 -18.06 -5.38
C ILE A 27 5.33 -16.78 -5.58
N ARG A 28 6.43 -16.65 -4.85
CA ARG A 28 7.34 -15.50 -4.97
C ARG A 28 7.96 -15.40 -6.38
N PHE A 29 8.34 -16.54 -6.96
CA PHE A 29 8.89 -16.58 -8.32
C PHE A 29 7.84 -16.22 -9.37
N ALA A 30 6.58 -16.58 -9.13
CA ALA A 30 5.44 -16.24 -9.98
C ALA A 30 4.78 -14.88 -9.63
N ALA A 31 5.37 -14.11 -8.72
CA ALA A 31 4.75 -12.87 -8.21
C ALA A 31 4.43 -11.87 -9.32
N ASP A 32 5.30 -11.72 -10.32
CA ASP A 32 5.08 -10.80 -11.44
C ASP A 32 3.79 -11.10 -12.23
N ILE A 33 3.35 -12.37 -12.23
CA ILE A 33 2.09 -12.80 -12.86
C ILE A 33 0.94 -12.72 -11.85
N ILE A 34 1.15 -13.18 -10.62
CA ILE A 34 0.11 -13.30 -9.60
C ILE A 34 -0.35 -11.92 -9.10
N VAL A 35 0.57 -10.99 -8.91
CA VAL A 35 0.30 -9.66 -8.32
C VAL A 35 -0.73 -8.86 -9.13
N PRO A 36 -0.64 -8.72 -10.46
CA PRO A 36 -1.67 -8.04 -11.24
C PRO A 36 -3.07 -8.67 -11.11
N PHE A 37 -3.17 -10.00 -11.03
CA PHE A 37 -4.45 -10.68 -10.83
C PHE A 37 -5.04 -10.43 -9.44
N ILE A 38 -4.22 -10.51 -8.40
CA ILE A 38 -4.65 -10.21 -7.02
C ILE A 38 -5.10 -8.74 -6.95
N LEU A 39 -4.31 -7.81 -7.48
CA LEU A 39 -4.65 -6.40 -7.50
C LEU A 39 -5.96 -6.14 -8.26
N ALA A 40 -6.15 -6.78 -9.41
CA ALA A 40 -7.38 -6.69 -10.18
C ALA A 40 -8.59 -7.23 -9.40
N LEU A 41 -8.42 -8.33 -8.67
CA LEU A 41 -9.46 -8.90 -7.80
C LEU A 41 -9.88 -7.89 -6.72
N PHE A 42 -8.92 -7.30 -6.02
CA PHE A 42 -9.21 -6.31 -4.98
C PHE A 42 -9.84 -5.03 -5.54
N LEU A 43 -9.35 -4.55 -6.69
CA LEU A 43 -10.00 -3.42 -7.39
C LEU A 43 -11.42 -3.76 -7.81
N ALA A 44 -11.67 -4.95 -8.33
CA ALA A 44 -13.03 -5.39 -8.66
C ALA A 44 -13.93 -5.43 -7.42
N VAL A 45 -13.41 -5.88 -6.26
CA VAL A 45 -14.15 -5.86 -4.98
C VAL A 45 -14.46 -4.43 -4.54
N ILE A 46 -13.54 -3.47 -4.68
CA ILE A 46 -13.76 -2.06 -4.35
C ILE A 46 -14.79 -1.41 -5.30
N ILE A 47 -14.71 -1.71 -6.59
CA ILE A 47 -15.55 -1.09 -7.62
C ILE A 47 -16.96 -1.69 -7.65
N ASN A 48 -17.11 -2.97 -7.28
CA ASN A 48 -18.40 -3.68 -7.37
C ASN A 48 -19.55 -2.99 -6.61
N PRO A 49 -19.41 -2.43 -5.40
CA PRO A 49 -20.48 -1.65 -4.75
C PRO A 49 -20.95 -0.45 -5.59
N LEU A 50 -20.02 0.24 -6.26
CA LEU A 50 -20.35 1.38 -7.14
C LEU A 50 -21.10 0.90 -8.39
N VAL A 51 -20.68 -0.24 -8.97
CA VAL A 51 -21.42 -0.88 -10.08
C VAL A 51 -22.83 -1.23 -9.64
N GLN A 52 -23.01 -1.85 -8.46
CA GLN A 52 -24.32 -2.21 -7.93
C GLN A 52 -25.21 -0.97 -7.70
N LEU A 53 -24.63 0.13 -7.23
CA LEU A 53 -25.33 1.38 -7.03
C LEU A 53 -25.87 1.93 -8.35
N LEU A 54 -25.05 1.96 -9.42
CA LEU A 54 -25.49 2.38 -10.76
C LEU A 54 -26.55 1.44 -11.36
N VAL A 55 -26.40 0.13 -11.16
CA VAL A 55 -27.39 -0.86 -11.59
C VAL A 55 -28.74 -0.66 -10.87
N ARG A 56 -28.75 -0.32 -9.57
CA ARG A 56 -29.96 0.08 -8.83
C ARG A 56 -30.62 1.34 -9.43
N CYS A 57 -29.82 2.24 -10.00
CA CYS A 57 -30.31 3.40 -10.74
C CYS A 57 -30.76 3.07 -12.17
N ARG A 58 -31.03 1.80 -12.49
CA ARG A 58 -31.47 1.27 -13.80
C ARG A 58 -30.44 1.38 -14.92
N VAL A 59 -29.17 1.59 -14.63
CA VAL A 59 -28.10 1.55 -15.63
C VAL A 59 -27.76 0.07 -15.93
N PRO A 60 -27.73 -0.37 -17.19
CA PRO A 60 -27.29 -1.72 -17.54
C PRO A 60 -25.89 -2.00 -17.01
N ARG A 61 -25.66 -3.21 -16.47
CA ARG A 61 -24.38 -3.57 -15.81
C ARG A 61 -23.14 -3.30 -16.65
N VAL A 62 -23.21 -3.63 -17.95
CA VAL A 62 -22.09 -3.38 -18.88
C VAL A 62 -21.79 -1.89 -18.98
N LEU A 63 -22.82 -1.04 -19.13
CA LEU A 63 -22.63 0.41 -19.16
C LEU A 63 -22.12 0.97 -17.84
N ALA A 64 -22.60 0.46 -16.70
CA ALA A 64 -22.11 0.87 -15.39
C ALA A 64 -20.60 0.55 -15.24
N ILE A 65 -20.17 -0.64 -15.65
CA ILE A 65 -18.75 -1.04 -15.63
C ILE A 65 -17.94 -0.15 -16.58
N SER A 66 -18.38 0.05 -17.82
CA SER A 66 -17.68 0.87 -18.82
C SER A 66 -17.54 2.33 -18.35
N LEU A 67 -18.57 2.90 -17.74
CA LEU A 67 -18.56 4.26 -17.23
C LEU A 67 -17.57 4.41 -16.06
N LEU A 68 -17.58 3.48 -15.09
CA LEU A 68 -16.66 3.50 -13.95
C LEU A 68 -15.22 3.26 -14.39
N ILE A 69 -14.97 2.32 -15.28
CA ILE A 69 -13.63 2.07 -15.83
C ILE A 69 -13.16 3.28 -16.65
N GLY A 70 -14.02 3.87 -17.48
CA GLY A 70 -13.69 5.10 -18.21
C GLY A 70 -13.32 6.25 -17.28
N LEU A 71 -14.07 6.42 -16.18
CA LEU A 71 -13.75 7.41 -15.14
C LEU A 71 -12.40 7.13 -14.48
N ILE A 72 -12.12 5.87 -14.14
CA ILE A 72 -10.84 5.46 -13.51
C ILE A 72 -9.67 5.70 -14.48
N VAL A 73 -9.84 5.34 -15.77
CA VAL A 73 -8.83 5.60 -16.80
C VAL A 73 -8.56 7.10 -16.94
N MET A 74 -9.62 7.91 -17.04
CA MET A 74 -9.50 9.36 -17.15
C MET A 74 -8.77 9.93 -15.93
N LEU A 75 -9.15 9.51 -14.73
CA LEU A 75 -8.48 9.93 -13.49
C LEU A 75 -7.01 9.48 -13.46
N ALA A 76 -6.73 8.24 -13.85
CA ALA A 76 -5.35 7.72 -13.91
C ALA A 76 -4.48 8.53 -14.89
N ILE A 77 -5.00 8.86 -16.08
CA ILE A 77 -4.29 9.69 -17.07
C ILE A 77 -3.98 11.08 -16.48
N VAL A 78 -4.95 11.73 -15.86
CA VAL A 78 -4.75 13.06 -15.23
C VAL A 78 -3.71 12.99 -14.11
N LEU A 79 -3.80 11.98 -13.26
CA LEU A 79 -2.84 11.78 -12.16
C LEU A 79 -1.43 11.50 -12.69
N LEU A 80 -1.28 10.61 -13.66
CA LEU A 80 0.01 10.26 -14.26
C LEU A 80 0.62 11.46 -15.02
N ALA A 81 -0.19 12.24 -15.73
CA ALA A 81 0.27 13.47 -16.39
C ALA A 81 0.76 14.50 -15.36
N SER A 82 0.00 14.72 -14.28
CA SER A 82 0.38 15.64 -13.21
C SER A 82 1.64 15.20 -12.47
N LEU A 83 1.80 13.89 -12.21
CA LEU A 83 3.02 13.33 -11.64
C LEU A 83 4.21 13.49 -12.60
N GLY A 84 4.02 13.19 -13.88
CA GLY A 84 5.04 13.32 -14.90
C GLY A 84 5.55 14.77 -15.04
N THR A 85 4.65 15.76 -15.03
CA THR A 85 5.03 17.18 -15.04
C THR A 85 5.80 17.57 -13.78
N SER A 86 5.32 17.17 -12.60
CA SER A 86 5.99 17.45 -11.31
C SER A 86 7.39 16.82 -11.23
N LEU A 87 7.54 15.56 -11.68
CA LEU A 87 8.83 14.88 -11.71
C LEU A 87 9.80 15.51 -12.72
N ASN A 88 9.31 15.92 -13.91
CA ASN A 88 10.13 16.62 -14.89
C ASN A 88 10.58 17.99 -14.40
N GLU A 89 9.70 18.73 -13.71
CA GLU A 89 10.06 20.00 -13.11
C GLU A 89 11.08 19.82 -11.98
N LEU A 90 10.90 18.81 -11.13
CA LEU A 90 11.88 18.43 -10.11
C LEU A 90 13.23 18.09 -10.74
N ALA A 91 13.25 17.29 -11.80
CA ALA A 91 14.49 16.94 -12.52
C ALA A 91 15.23 18.16 -13.08
N ARG A 92 14.50 19.14 -13.62
CA ARG A 92 15.05 20.37 -14.18
C ARG A 92 15.57 21.33 -13.11
N THR A 93 14.93 21.36 -11.97
CA THR A 93 15.28 22.28 -10.88
C THR A 93 16.37 21.71 -9.96
N LEU A 94 16.51 20.37 -9.88
CA LEU A 94 17.51 19.71 -9.04
C LEU A 94 18.96 20.23 -9.25
N PRO A 95 19.47 20.43 -10.49
CA PRO A 95 20.84 20.95 -10.70
C PRO A 95 21.08 22.35 -10.14
N GLN A 96 20.03 23.18 -10.08
CA GLN A 96 20.11 24.55 -9.56
C GLN A 96 20.26 24.58 -8.03
N TYR A 97 19.89 23.48 -7.36
CA TYR A 97 19.89 23.36 -5.89
C TYR A 97 21.28 23.18 -5.28
N ARG A 98 22.29 22.86 -6.08
CA ARG A 98 23.66 22.82 -5.61
C ARG A 98 24.06 24.12 -4.89
N ASN A 99 23.60 25.24 -5.40
CA ASN A 99 23.93 26.57 -4.85
C ASN A 99 23.14 26.88 -3.56
N TYR A 100 21.89 26.42 -3.45
CA TYR A 100 21.04 26.63 -2.28
C TYR A 100 21.43 25.77 -1.06
N LEU A 101 22.12 24.65 -1.27
CA LEU A 101 22.64 23.82 -0.18
C LEU A 101 23.91 24.38 0.46
N TYR A 102 24.67 25.18 -0.27
CA TYR A 102 25.92 25.74 0.24
C TYR A 102 25.72 26.78 1.34
N GLU A 103 24.72 27.65 1.23
CA GLU A 103 24.50 28.72 2.22
C GLU A 103 24.05 28.22 3.61
N PRO A 104 23.02 27.35 3.74
CA PRO A 104 22.64 26.80 5.03
C PRO A 104 23.75 25.95 5.68
N MET A 105 24.52 25.22 4.87
CA MET A 105 25.61 24.41 5.39
C MET A 105 26.77 25.24 5.96
N GLN A 106 27.07 26.38 5.35
CA GLN A 106 28.06 27.30 5.94
C GLN A 106 27.59 27.86 7.28
N THR A 107 26.29 27.97 7.48
CA THR A 107 25.70 28.48 8.74
C THR A 107 25.65 27.39 9.82
N ILE A 108 25.37 26.15 9.44
CA ILE A 108 25.18 25.03 10.38
C ILE A 108 26.51 24.35 10.74
N ALA A 109 27.48 24.32 9.83
CA ALA A 109 28.80 23.68 10.03
C ALA A 109 29.54 24.19 11.28
N PRO A 110 29.62 25.51 11.57
CA PRO A 110 30.26 26.00 12.80
C PRO A 110 29.55 25.59 14.07
N TRP A 111 28.21 25.38 14.01
CA TRP A 111 27.41 24.98 15.15
C TRP A 111 27.59 23.48 15.45
N LEU A 112 27.64 22.64 14.40
CA LEU A 112 27.96 21.20 14.51
C LEU A 112 29.40 20.97 14.99
N GLN A 113 30.36 21.77 14.53
CA GLN A 113 31.73 21.71 15.03
C GLN A 113 31.85 22.05 16.51
N ARG A 114 31.05 23.00 17.03
CA ARG A 114 30.97 23.31 18.47
C ARG A 114 30.38 22.18 19.30
N MET A 115 29.55 21.30 18.70
CA MET A 115 29.02 20.11 19.33
C MET A 115 29.94 18.88 19.24
N GLY A 116 31.15 19.03 18.69
CA GLY A 116 32.13 17.95 18.59
C GLY A 116 31.98 17.06 17.34
N PHE A 117 31.10 17.41 16.41
CA PHE A 117 30.98 16.70 15.15
C PHE A 117 31.92 17.34 14.10
N THR A 118 32.97 16.61 13.73
CA THR A 118 33.86 17.01 12.63
C THR A 118 33.18 16.76 11.28
N VAL A 119 32.19 17.59 10.94
CA VAL A 119 31.52 17.51 9.65
C VAL A 119 32.27 18.42 8.68
N SER A 120 33.06 17.84 7.78
CA SER A 120 33.66 18.56 6.67
C SER A 120 32.61 18.87 5.62
N VAL A 121 32.40 20.16 5.32
CA VAL A 121 31.52 20.60 4.22
C VAL A 121 31.89 19.93 2.90
N VAL A 122 33.16 19.57 2.72
CA VAL A 122 33.67 18.85 1.56
C VAL A 122 33.22 17.39 1.51
N GLU A 123 33.14 16.72 2.68
CA GLU A 123 32.65 15.34 2.75
C GLU A 123 31.14 15.27 2.57
N LEU A 124 30.40 16.21 3.15
CA LEU A 124 28.94 16.30 2.93
C LEU A 124 28.60 16.54 1.45
N ASN A 125 29.39 17.33 0.73
CA ASN A 125 29.26 17.52 -0.70
C ASN A 125 29.36 16.23 -1.52
N LYS A 126 30.08 15.25 -1.02
CA LYS A 126 30.25 13.94 -1.66
C LYS A 126 29.01 13.05 -1.48
N TYR A 127 28.24 13.28 -0.40
CA TYR A 127 27.00 12.55 -0.09
C TYR A 127 25.73 13.26 -0.63
N ILE A 128 25.79 14.59 -0.84
CA ILE A 128 24.70 15.39 -1.40
C ILE A 128 25.06 15.78 -2.86
N ASP A 129 25.42 14.77 -3.65
CA ASP A 129 25.56 14.96 -5.08
C ASP A 129 24.18 14.99 -5.74
N PRO A 130 23.75 16.11 -6.35
CA PRO A 130 22.52 16.15 -7.14
C PRO A 130 22.48 15.07 -8.22
N ASN A 131 23.64 14.64 -8.71
CA ASN A 131 23.74 13.54 -9.65
C ASN A 131 23.32 12.18 -9.05
N ALA A 132 23.36 12.01 -7.71
CA ALA A 132 22.86 10.80 -7.05
C ALA A 132 21.33 10.74 -7.03
N VAL A 133 20.64 11.88 -7.10
CA VAL A 133 19.18 11.96 -7.11
C VAL A 133 18.61 11.79 -8.53
N MET A 134 19.36 12.19 -9.57
CA MET A 134 18.92 12.04 -10.96
C MET A 134 18.57 10.60 -11.36
N PRO A 135 19.37 9.57 -11.01
CA PRO A 135 18.97 8.18 -11.26
C PRO A 135 17.65 7.79 -10.61
N LEU A 136 17.35 8.30 -9.39
CA LEU A 136 16.09 8.07 -8.72
C LEU A 136 14.91 8.69 -9.48
N VAL A 137 15.03 9.95 -9.89
CA VAL A 137 14.00 10.64 -10.70
C VAL A 137 13.79 9.95 -12.04
N THR A 138 14.87 9.58 -12.73
CA THR A 138 14.82 8.84 -14.00
C THR A 138 14.18 7.46 -13.82
N SER A 139 14.52 6.76 -12.73
CA SER A 139 13.90 5.49 -12.38
C SER A 139 12.38 5.64 -12.12
N LEU A 140 11.97 6.69 -11.41
CA LEU A 140 10.56 6.98 -11.17
C LEU A 140 9.82 7.30 -12.48
N LEU A 141 10.40 8.09 -13.38
CA LEU A 141 9.83 8.36 -14.70
C LEU A 141 9.68 7.10 -15.55
N THR A 142 10.69 6.23 -15.52
CA THR A 142 10.66 4.94 -16.22
C THR A 142 9.59 4.02 -15.64
N GLN A 143 9.48 3.95 -14.31
CA GLN A 143 8.45 3.18 -13.63
C GLN A 143 7.05 3.73 -13.92
N LEU A 144 6.89 5.05 -14.04
CA LEU A 144 5.63 5.69 -14.44
C LEU A 144 5.21 5.26 -15.86
N SER A 145 6.15 5.22 -16.80
CA SER A 145 5.91 4.74 -18.17
C SER A 145 5.53 3.25 -18.21
N ASN A 146 6.22 2.43 -17.43
CA ASN A 146 5.91 1.00 -17.31
C ASN A 146 4.54 0.77 -16.65
N ALA A 147 4.19 1.59 -15.66
CA ALA A 147 2.88 1.53 -15.00
C ALA A 147 1.73 1.77 -16.00
N MET A 148 1.88 2.66 -16.98
CA MET A 148 0.86 2.90 -17.98
C MET A 148 0.52 1.64 -18.81
N SER A 149 1.51 0.86 -19.21
CA SER A 149 1.31 -0.41 -19.91
C SER A 149 0.65 -1.46 -19.01
N SER A 150 1.07 -1.54 -17.75
CA SER A 150 0.53 -2.49 -16.77
C SER A 150 -0.91 -2.15 -16.37
N ILE A 151 -1.27 -0.87 -16.30
CA ILE A 151 -2.63 -0.40 -15.99
C ILE A 151 -3.65 -0.92 -17.01
N PHE A 152 -3.31 -0.92 -18.29
CA PHE A 152 -4.23 -1.43 -19.31
C PHE A 152 -4.61 -2.89 -19.08
N LEU A 153 -3.61 -3.78 -18.88
CA LEU A 153 -3.86 -5.20 -18.58
C LEU A 153 -4.60 -5.38 -17.25
N LEU A 154 -4.25 -4.60 -16.23
CA LEU A 154 -4.91 -4.60 -14.94
C LEU A 154 -6.40 -4.26 -15.08
N LEU A 155 -6.73 -3.15 -15.75
CA LEU A 155 -8.12 -2.70 -15.92
C LEU A 155 -8.92 -3.67 -16.80
N LEU A 156 -8.31 -4.22 -17.85
CA LEU A 156 -8.93 -5.26 -18.66
C LEU A 156 -9.30 -6.48 -17.79
N THR A 157 -8.38 -6.92 -16.92
CA THR A 157 -8.63 -8.01 -15.98
C THR A 157 -9.75 -7.66 -15.00
N VAL A 158 -9.77 -6.42 -14.48
CA VAL A 158 -10.86 -5.92 -13.61
C VAL A 158 -12.21 -5.97 -14.31
N VAL A 159 -12.29 -5.57 -15.59
CA VAL A 159 -13.53 -5.65 -16.37
C VAL A 159 -14.03 -7.08 -16.45
N PHE A 160 -13.17 -8.03 -16.84
CA PHE A 160 -13.56 -9.45 -16.91
C PHE A 160 -14.00 -9.97 -15.53
N MET A 161 -13.30 -9.64 -14.46
CA MET A 161 -13.69 -10.03 -13.10
C MET A 161 -15.06 -9.46 -12.73
N LEU A 162 -15.34 -8.18 -13.01
CA LEU A 162 -16.63 -7.55 -12.71
C LEU A 162 -17.79 -8.16 -13.53
N LEU A 163 -17.53 -8.61 -14.74
CA LEU A 163 -18.53 -9.30 -15.57
C LEU A 163 -18.80 -10.72 -15.05
N GLU A 164 -17.80 -11.40 -14.48
CA GLU A 164 -17.89 -12.77 -13.97
C GLU A 164 -18.51 -12.86 -12.55
N VAL A 165 -18.38 -11.82 -11.73
CA VAL A 165 -18.88 -11.78 -10.33
C VAL A 165 -20.30 -12.34 -10.15
N PRO A 166 -21.33 -12.06 -11.01
CA PRO A 166 -22.66 -12.60 -10.82
C PRO A 166 -22.76 -14.12 -10.97
N GLN A 167 -21.86 -14.73 -11.74
CA GLN A 167 -21.88 -16.17 -12.03
C GLN A 167 -21.09 -16.98 -11.00
N LEU A 168 -20.16 -16.35 -10.26
CA LEU A 168 -19.31 -17.01 -9.29
C LEU A 168 -20.07 -17.81 -8.22
N PRO A 169 -21.15 -17.29 -7.59
CA PRO A 169 -21.90 -18.04 -6.58
C PRO A 169 -22.45 -19.35 -7.12
N ALA A 170 -23.03 -19.33 -8.31
CA ALA A 170 -23.62 -20.53 -8.90
C ALA A 170 -22.55 -21.59 -9.26
N LYS A 171 -21.39 -21.16 -9.79
CA LYS A 171 -20.27 -22.05 -10.10
C LYS A 171 -19.65 -22.65 -8.85
N LEU A 172 -19.48 -21.85 -7.79
CA LEU A 172 -18.89 -22.30 -6.53
C LEU A 172 -19.80 -23.29 -5.79
N GLN A 173 -21.13 -23.06 -5.79
CA GLN A 173 -22.09 -23.99 -5.18
C GLN A 173 -22.03 -25.38 -5.81
N GLN A 174 -21.79 -25.49 -7.11
CA GLN A 174 -21.69 -26.78 -7.79
C GLN A 174 -20.41 -27.54 -7.45
N LEU A 175 -19.34 -26.83 -7.07
CA LEU A 175 -18.03 -27.43 -6.80
C LEU A 175 -17.84 -27.83 -5.32
N MET A 176 -18.66 -27.30 -4.41
CA MET A 176 -18.48 -27.51 -2.96
C MET A 176 -19.22 -28.75 -2.46
N SER A 177 -18.52 -29.57 -1.68
CA SER A 177 -19.10 -30.72 -0.97
C SER A 177 -20.08 -30.27 0.16
N ARG A 178 -19.87 -29.07 0.72
CA ARG A 178 -20.72 -28.42 1.73
C ARG A 178 -21.04 -26.99 1.30
N PRO A 179 -21.96 -26.80 0.35
CA PRO A 179 -22.16 -25.50 -0.30
C PRO A 179 -22.64 -24.41 0.66
N VAL A 180 -23.41 -24.74 1.69
CA VAL A 180 -23.96 -23.75 2.64
C VAL A 180 -22.85 -23.16 3.52
N GLU A 181 -22.02 -24.01 4.12
CA GLU A 181 -20.92 -23.56 5.02
C GLU A 181 -19.82 -22.83 4.24
N GLY A 182 -19.39 -23.41 3.11
CA GLY A 182 -18.32 -22.83 2.28
C GLY A 182 -18.74 -21.50 1.66
N MET A 183 -19.98 -21.38 1.19
CA MET A 183 -20.51 -20.15 0.61
C MET A 183 -20.62 -19.03 1.66
N GLY A 184 -21.02 -19.38 2.89
CA GLY A 184 -21.03 -18.42 4.01
C GLY A 184 -19.65 -17.90 4.37
N ALA A 185 -18.59 -18.73 4.28
CA ALA A 185 -17.23 -18.30 4.51
C ALA A 185 -16.72 -17.36 3.40
N ILE A 186 -16.98 -17.69 2.14
CA ILE A 186 -16.61 -16.83 1.00
C ILE A 186 -17.31 -15.49 1.10
N GLN A 187 -18.62 -15.47 1.37
CA GLN A 187 -19.37 -14.23 1.53
C GLN A 187 -18.80 -13.36 2.65
N ARG A 188 -18.50 -13.95 3.81
CA ARG A 188 -17.85 -13.23 4.93
C ARG A 188 -16.50 -12.66 4.53
N ALA A 189 -15.69 -13.41 3.77
CA ALA A 189 -14.39 -12.91 3.28
C ALA A 189 -14.55 -11.72 2.34
N ILE A 190 -15.48 -11.81 1.37
CA ILE A 190 -15.76 -10.71 0.43
C ILE A 190 -16.27 -9.48 1.18
N ASP A 191 -17.22 -9.64 2.09
CA ASP A 191 -17.82 -8.54 2.85
C ASP A 191 -16.76 -7.86 3.75
N SER A 192 -15.95 -8.64 4.48
CA SER A 192 -14.90 -8.12 5.36
C SER A 192 -13.83 -7.37 4.57
N VAL A 193 -13.38 -7.95 3.47
CA VAL A 193 -12.36 -7.34 2.59
C VAL A 193 -12.92 -6.09 1.92
N SER A 194 -14.15 -6.15 1.39
CA SER A 194 -14.81 -5.00 0.76
C SER A 194 -14.97 -3.84 1.75
N HIS A 195 -15.48 -4.13 2.95
CA HIS A 195 -15.65 -3.14 4.00
C HIS A 195 -14.31 -2.48 4.37
N TYR A 196 -13.27 -3.28 4.62
CA TYR A 196 -11.93 -2.78 4.89
C TYR A 196 -11.41 -1.88 3.77
N LEU A 197 -11.47 -2.35 2.51
CA LEU A 197 -10.91 -1.63 1.37
C LEU A 197 -11.64 -0.32 1.09
N VAL A 198 -12.97 -0.30 1.20
CA VAL A 198 -13.77 0.92 1.02
C VAL A 198 -13.42 1.96 2.09
N LEU A 199 -13.38 1.54 3.37
CA LEU A 199 -13.02 2.44 4.47
C LEU A 199 -11.57 2.93 4.34
N LYS A 200 -10.63 2.03 4.03
CA LYS A 200 -9.22 2.39 3.84
C LYS A 200 -9.03 3.37 2.69
N THR A 201 -9.74 3.15 1.58
CA THR A 201 -9.73 4.08 0.44
C THR A 201 -10.26 5.46 0.83
N ALA A 202 -11.38 5.51 1.54
CA ALA A 202 -11.96 6.78 1.99
C ALA A 202 -11.03 7.53 2.95
N ILE A 203 -10.49 6.85 3.97
CA ILE A 203 -9.55 7.44 4.92
C ILE A 203 -8.28 7.91 4.22
N SER A 204 -7.71 7.09 3.33
CA SER A 204 -6.51 7.45 2.57
C SER A 204 -6.74 8.65 1.67
N LEU A 205 -7.91 8.72 1.01
CA LEU A 205 -8.28 9.86 0.18
C LEU A 205 -8.36 11.15 1.00
N ILE A 206 -9.03 11.10 2.14
CA ILE A 206 -9.15 12.26 3.05
C ILE A 206 -7.76 12.66 3.56
N THR A 207 -6.94 11.70 3.99
CA THR A 207 -5.56 11.95 4.44
C THR A 207 -4.74 12.62 3.33
N GLY A 208 -4.78 12.11 2.10
CA GLY A 208 -4.07 12.69 0.96
C GLY A 208 -4.54 14.11 0.63
N LEU A 209 -5.85 14.36 0.67
CA LEU A 209 -6.43 15.71 0.45
C LEU A 209 -6.02 16.70 1.56
N VAL A 210 -6.03 16.25 2.82
CA VAL A 210 -5.61 17.11 3.95
C VAL A 210 -4.13 17.42 3.87
N VAL A 211 -3.27 16.43 3.54
CA VAL A 211 -1.83 16.64 3.32
C VAL A 211 -1.61 17.60 2.15
N TRP A 212 -2.28 17.40 1.02
CA TRP A 212 -2.20 18.30 -0.11
C TRP A 212 -2.59 19.74 0.28
N GLY A 213 -3.75 19.92 0.92
CA GLY A 213 -4.22 21.24 1.38
C GLY A 213 -3.25 21.90 2.36
N MET A 214 -2.72 21.14 3.33
CA MET A 214 -1.70 21.61 4.26
C MET A 214 -0.44 22.10 3.54
N LEU A 215 0.07 21.33 2.58
CA LEU A 215 1.27 21.68 1.84
C LEU A 215 1.05 22.88 0.90
N VAL A 216 -0.15 23.03 0.33
CA VAL A 216 -0.54 24.24 -0.43
C VAL A 216 -0.55 25.48 0.45
N LEU A 217 -1.12 25.38 1.67
CA LEU A 217 -1.15 26.50 2.63
C LEU A 217 0.24 26.90 3.12
N LEU A 218 1.18 25.98 3.14
CA LEU A 218 2.58 26.21 3.50
C LEU A 218 3.47 26.56 2.30
N ASP A 219 2.88 26.80 1.12
CA ASP A 219 3.56 27.14 -0.14
C ASP A 219 4.65 26.11 -0.54
N VAL A 220 4.44 24.84 -0.22
CA VAL A 220 5.37 23.76 -0.56
C VAL A 220 5.21 23.37 -2.03
N ARG A 221 6.30 23.40 -2.78
CA ARG A 221 6.31 22.97 -4.18
C ARG A 221 5.90 21.51 -4.31
N PHE A 222 5.23 21.18 -5.42
CA PHE A 222 4.75 19.81 -5.69
C PHE A 222 3.75 19.26 -4.64
N ALA A 223 3.03 20.13 -3.94
CA ALA A 223 2.07 19.76 -2.89
C ALA A 223 1.10 18.66 -3.35
N PHE A 224 0.60 18.74 -4.60
CA PHE A 224 -0.28 17.70 -5.16
C PHE A 224 0.40 16.34 -5.26
N MET A 225 1.64 16.28 -5.72
CA MET A 225 2.41 15.04 -5.82
C MET A 225 2.61 14.40 -4.43
N TRP A 226 2.94 15.21 -3.43
CA TRP A 226 3.12 14.73 -2.05
C TRP A 226 1.80 14.30 -1.40
N GLY A 227 0.71 15.00 -1.67
CA GLY A 227 -0.63 14.59 -1.24
C GLY A 227 -1.04 13.26 -1.86
N LEU A 228 -0.76 13.06 -3.16
CA LEU A 228 -1.02 11.78 -3.83
C LEU A 228 -0.12 10.65 -3.29
N LEU A 229 1.14 10.93 -2.99
CA LEU A 229 2.04 9.98 -2.34
C LEU A 229 1.53 9.59 -0.95
N ALA A 230 1.05 10.57 -0.18
CA ALA A 230 0.44 10.33 1.13
C ALA A 230 -0.83 9.46 1.01
N PHE A 231 -1.70 9.72 0.03
CA PHE A 231 -2.84 8.85 -0.30
C PHE A 231 -2.41 7.42 -0.59
N ALA A 232 -1.45 7.23 -1.51
CA ALA A 232 -1.02 5.91 -1.95
C ALA A 232 -0.33 5.11 -0.84
N LEU A 233 0.61 5.73 -0.13
CA LEU A 233 1.35 5.07 0.94
C LEU A 233 0.51 4.84 2.20
N ASN A 234 -0.55 5.63 2.43
CA ASN A 234 -1.43 5.43 3.58
C ASN A 234 -2.12 4.05 3.60
N TYR A 235 -2.17 3.33 2.47
CA TYR A 235 -2.63 1.94 2.44
C TYR A 235 -1.72 1.00 3.23
N ILE A 236 -0.42 1.31 3.37
CA ILE A 236 0.54 0.53 4.14
C ILE A 236 0.36 0.86 5.63
N PRO A 237 -0.09 -0.09 6.48
CA PRO A 237 -0.36 0.19 7.89
C PRO A 237 0.88 0.72 8.63
N ASN A 238 0.73 1.74 9.45
CA ASN A 238 1.71 2.34 10.36
C ASN A 238 2.96 2.94 9.71
N ILE A 239 3.51 2.33 8.67
CA ILE A 239 4.77 2.75 8.03
C ILE A 239 4.51 3.75 6.90
N GLY A 240 3.37 3.63 6.21
CA GLY A 240 3.09 4.38 4.99
C GLY A 240 3.09 5.89 5.17
N SER A 241 2.45 6.38 6.22
CA SER A 241 2.40 7.82 6.54
C SER A 241 3.77 8.41 6.87
N VAL A 242 4.62 7.64 7.55
CA VAL A 242 6.01 8.04 7.87
C VAL A 242 6.83 8.14 6.58
N LEU A 243 6.74 7.11 5.72
CA LEU A 243 7.45 7.12 4.43
C LEU A 243 6.97 8.27 3.53
N ALA A 244 5.68 8.59 3.55
CA ALA A 244 5.11 9.69 2.77
C ALA A 244 5.59 11.06 3.23
N ALA A 245 5.95 11.22 4.50
CA ALA A 245 6.41 12.49 5.07
C ALA A 245 7.88 12.80 4.73
N ILE A 246 8.72 11.78 4.53
CA ILE A 246 10.17 11.96 4.33
C ILE A 246 10.49 12.87 3.14
N PRO A 247 10.00 12.63 1.90
CA PRO A 247 10.40 13.44 0.76
C PRO A 247 10.01 14.93 0.87
N PRO A 248 8.76 15.29 1.24
CA PRO A 248 8.39 16.69 1.36
C PRO A 248 9.13 17.40 2.49
N ILE A 249 9.39 16.74 3.63
CA ILE A 249 10.18 17.33 4.72
C ILE A 249 11.61 17.61 4.25
N LEU A 250 12.25 16.65 3.57
CA LEU A 250 13.58 16.84 3.01
C LEU A 250 13.60 17.96 1.97
N GLN A 251 12.60 18.02 1.11
CA GLN A 251 12.45 19.10 0.14
C GLN A 251 12.40 20.45 0.85
N VAL A 252 11.49 20.62 1.83
CA VAL A 252 11.35 21.90 2.53
C VAL A 252 12.57 22.24 3.36
N LEU A 253 13.24 21.25 3.95
CA LEU A 253 14.52 21.48 4.67
C LEU A 253 15.59 22.09 3.75
N VAL A 254 15.62 21.64 2.51
CA VAL A 254 16.60 22.11 1.50
C VAL A 254 16.24 23.50 0.96
N PHE A 255 14.95 23.80 0.79
CA PHE A 255 14.49 25.00 0.08
C PHE A 255 13.98 26.13 0.98
N GLY A 256 13.30 25.76 2.05
CA GLY A 256 12.69 26.67 2.98
C GLY A 256 13.54 26.90 4.24
N GLY A 257 14.35 25.90 4.60
CA GLY A 257 15.14 25.94 5.81
C GLY A 257 14.55 25.09 6.96
N LEU A 258 15.24 25.16 8.11
CA LEU A 258 14.90 24.30 9.25
C LEU A 258 13.53 24.61 9.86
N TYR A 259 13.17 25.93 9.92
CA TYR A 259 11.91 26.33 10.55
C TYR A 259 10.70 25.79 9.75
N GLU A 260 10.70 25.99 8.44
CA GLU A 260 9.64 25.53 7.54
C GLU A 260 9.56 23.99 7.52
N ALA A 261 10.71 23.32 7.54
CA ALA A 261 10.75 21.86 7.63
C ALA A 261 10.14 21.33 8.95
N LEU A 262 10.40 21.98 10.07
CA LEU A 262 9.79 21.64 11.35
C LEU A 262 8.27 21.88 11.35
N VAL A 263 7.78 22.93 10.70
CA VAL A 263 6.35 23.19 10.54
C VAL A 263 5.68 22.09 9.71
N VAL A 264 6.29 21.70 8.59
CA VAL A 264 5.79 20.60 7.75
C VAL A 264 5.83 19.26 8.51
N LEU A 265 6.90 18.99 9.24
CA LEU A 265 7.01 17.79 10.10
C LEU A 265 5.89 17.74 11.14
N ALA A 266 5.67 18.86 11.84
CA ALA A 266 4.58 18.98 12.83
C ALA A 266 3.20 18.75 12.18
N GLY A 267 2.97 19.30 11.00
CA GLY A 267 1.75 19.07 10.23
C GLY A 267 1.54 17.58 9.89
N TYR A 268 2.55 16.89 9.39
CA TYR A 268 2.47 15.44 9.13
C TYR A 268 2.24 14.63 10.41
N LEU A 269 2.88 15.00 11.52
CA LEU A 269 2.65 14.34 12.81
C LEU A 269 1.21 14.51 13.29
N ILE A 270 0.63 15.72 13.16
CA ILE A 270 -0.77 15.99 13.52
C ILE A 270 -1.71 15.18 12.61
N VAL A 271 -1.50 15.22 11.29
CA VAL A 271 -2.32 14.44 10.34
C VAL A 271 -2.25 12.95 10.67
N ASN A 272 -1.06 12.41 10.90
CA ASN A 272 -0.90 11.00 11.24
C ASN A 272 -1.54 10.64 12.60
N LEU A 273 -1.41 11.50 13.60
CA LEU A 273 -2.05 11.30 14.90
C LEU A 273 -3.59 11.29 14.75
N VAL A 274 -4.15 12.25 14.04
CA VAL A 274 -5.60 12.38 13.89
C VAL A 274 -6.16 11.26 13.00
N PHE A 275 -5.62 11.07 11.81
CA PHE A 275 -6.17 10.11 10.84
C PHE A 275 -5.70 8.69 11.09
N GLY A 276 -4.41 8.46 11.31
CA GLY A 276 -3.85 7.13 11.51
C GLY A 276 -4.14 6.54 12.89
N ASN A 277 -4.00 7.33 13.96
CA ASN A 277 -4.06 6.78 15.32
C ASN A 277 -5.42 6.97 16.01
N ILE A 278 -6.24 7.97 15.59
CA ILE A 278 -7.53 8.25 16.23
C ILE A 278 -8.68 7.85 15.30
N LEU A 279 -8.73 8.38 14.07
CA LEU A 279 -9.88 8.24 13.18
C LEU A 279 -9.94 6.84 12.55
N GLU A 280 -8.82 6.34 12.04
CA GLU A 280 -8.76 5.02 11.41
C GLU A 280 -9.22 3.91 12.35
N PRO A 281 -8.71 3.78 13.59
CA PRO A 281 -9.19 2.76 14.52
C PRO A 281 -10.67 2.94 14.93
N ARG A 282 -11.14 4.19 15.02
CA ARG A 282 -12.55 4.46 15.36
C ARG A 282 -13.51 4.09 14.24
N ILE A 283 -13.15 4.39 12.99
CA ILE A 283 -14.00 4.12 11.81
C ILE A 283 -13.94 2.66 11.42
N MET A 284 -12.76 2.05 11.42
CA MET A 284 -12.60 0.63 11.12
C MET A 284 -13.16 -0.27 12.24
N GLY A 285 -13.27 0.26 13.45
CA GLY A 285 -13.83 -0.43 14.60
C GLY A 285 -13.01 -1.68 14.96
N ARG A 286 -13.59 -2.51 15.84
CA ARG A 286 -13.04 -3.84 16.21
C ARG A 286 -13.27 -4.91 15.14
N GLY A 287 -13.71 -4.51 13.92
CA GLY A 287 -14.26 -5.41 12.92
C GLY A 287 -13.27 -6.25 12.11
N LEU A 288 -11.97 -5.95 12.16
CA LEU A 288 -10.98 -6.72 11.39
C LEU A 288 -10.62 -8.05 12.07
N GLY A 289 -10.81 -8.14 13.39
CA GLY A 289 -10.53 -9.35 14.17
C GLY A 289 -9.08 -9.84 14.07
N LEU A 290 -8.13 -8.96 13.74
CA LEU A 290 -6.70 -9.24 13.68
C LEU A 290 -5.98 -8.48 14.79
N SER A 291 -5.01 -9.12 15.46
CA SER A 291 -4.17 -8.42 16.42
C SER A 291 -3.20 -7.45 15.74
N THR A 292 -2.82 -6.37 16.42
CA THR A 292 -1.89 -5.37 15.88
C THR A 292 -0.53 -5.98 15.48
N LEU A 293 -0.06 -6.95 16.26
CA LEU A 293 1.17 -7.69 15.94
C LEU A 293 1.02 -8.47 14.64
N VAL A 294 -0.12 -9.13 14.44
CA VAL A 294 -0.41 -9.89 13.20
C VAL A 294 -0.46 -8.95 12.00
N VAL A 295 -1.06 -7.78 12.14
CA VAL A 295 -1.06 -6.76 11.06
C VAL A 295 0.38 -6.36 10.69
N PHE A 296 1.25 -6.14 11.67
CA PHE A 296 2.65 -5.80 11.43
C PHE A 296 3.42 -6.96 10.77
N LEU A 297 3.28 -8.19 11.29
CA LEU A 297 3.93 -9.36 10.72
C LEU A 297 3.41 -9.68 9.30
N SER A 298 2.12 -9.48 9.07
CA SER A 298 1.53 -9.67 7.74
C SER A 298 2.10 -8.70 6.72
N LEU A 299 2.38 -7.45 7.10
CA LEU A 299 3.03 -6.47 6.25
C LEU A 299 4.41 -6.96 5.77
N ILE A 300 5.22 -7.48 6.70
CA ILE A 300 6.55 -8.01 6.38
C ILE A 300 6.43 -9.26 5.50
N PHE A 301 5.54 -10.18 5.86
CA PHE A 301 5.35 -11.44 5.15
C PHE A 301 4.86 -11.23 3.71
N TRP A 302 3.76 -10.49 3.54
CA TRP A 302 3.20 -10.23 2.22
C TRP A 302 4.08 -9.29 1.39
N GLY A 303 4.80 -8.37 2.05
CA GLY A 303 5.82 -7.54 1.40
C GLY A 303 6.98 -8.34 0.85
N TRP A 304 7.46 -9.33 1.61
CA TRP A 304 8.48 -10.26 1.14
C TRP A 304 7.99 -11.16 0.01
N LEU A 305 6.74 -11.62 0.07
CA LEU A 305 6.18 -12.58 -0.88
C LEU A 305 5.75 -11.92 -2.21
N LEU A 306 5.05 -10.78 -2.15
CA LEU A 306 4.40 -10.12 -3.28
C LEU A 306 4.90 -8.68 -3.54
N GLY A 307 5.96 -8.25 -2.83
CA GLY A 307 6.51 -6.91 -2.98
C GLY A 307 5.60 -5.79 -2.46
N PRO A 308 5.71 -4.55 -2.99
CA PRO A 308 4.95 -3.39 -2.54
C PRO A 308 3.43 -3.60 -2.57
N VAL A 309 2.91 -4.29 -3.57
CA VAL A 309 1.47 -4.60 -3.66
C VAL A 309 1.05 -5.54 -2.53
N GLY A 310 1.91 -6.50 -2.15
CA GLY A 310 1.68 -7.34 -0.98
C GLY A 310 1.61 -6.55 0.32
N MET A 311 2.44 -5.50 0.48
CA MET A 311 2.36 -4.61 1.63
C MET A 311 1.02 -3.85 1.67
N LEU A 312 0.57 -3.32 0.53
CA LEU A 312 -0.71 -2.61 0.40
C LEU A 312 -1.90 -3.52 0.75
N LEU A 313 -1.84 -4.78 0.33
CA LEU A 313 -2.91 -5.76 0.48
C LEU A 313 -2.71 -6.71 1.68
N SER A 314 -1.75 -6.43 2.57
CA SER A 314 -1.37 -7.34 3.66
C SER A 314 -2.54 -7.67 4.58
N VAL A 315 -3.33 -6.68 4.98
CA VAL A 315 -4.49 -6.87 5.85
C VAL A 315 -5.60 -7.68 5.15
N PRO A 316 -6.08 -7.30 3.95
CA PRO A 316 -7.06 -8.09 3.21
C PRO A 316 -6.65 -9.55 2.97
N LEU A 317 -5.40 -9.76 2.55
CA LEU A 317 -4.88 -11.12 2.31
C LEU A 317 -4.86 -11.95 3.61
N THR A 318 -4.47 -11.34 4.72
CA THR A 318 -4.48 -12.00 6.04
C THR A 318 -5.89 -12.32 6.52
N ILE A 319 -6.86 -11.44 6.27
CA ILE A 319 -8.28 -11.72 6.57
C ILE A 319 -8.75 -12.95 5.79
N ILE A 320 -8.44 -13.04 4.48
CA ILE A 320 -8.81 -14.20 3.66
C ILE A 320 -8.17 -15.48 4.21
N VAL A 321 -6.87 -15.45 4.53
CA VAL A 321 -6.17 -16.60 5.10
C VAL A 321 -6.78 -17.01 6.44
N LYS A 322 -7.08 -16.05 7.32
CA LYS A 322 -7.73 -16.32 8.61
C LYS A 322 -9.09 -17.02 8.41
N ILE A 323 -9.96 -16.47 7.56
CA ILE A 323 -11.29 -17.06 7.30
C ILE A 323 -11.15 -18.46 6.69
N ALA A 324 -10.17 -18.67 5.80
CA ALA A 324 -9.90 -20.01 5.24
C ALA A 324 -9.44 -21.00 6.32
N LEU A 325 -8.59 -20.58 7.25
CA LEU A 325 -8.13 -21.40 8.38
C LEU A 325 -9.28 -21.74 9.34
N GLU A 326 -10.21 -20.82 9.57
CA GLU A 326 -11.40 -21.05 10.40
C GLU A 326 -12.29 -22.23 9.88
N GLN A 327 -12.25 -22.51 8.56
CA GLN A 327 -13.01 -23.58 7.94
C GLN A 327 -12.33 -24.96 8.06
N THR A 328 -11.10 -25.02 8.53
CA THR A 328 -10.34 -26.27 8.66
C THR A 328 -10.23 -26.68 10.13
N SER A 329 -10.48 -27.96 10.44
CA SER A 329 -10.44 -28.49 11.81
C SER A 329 -9.07 -28.30 12.50
N GLY A 330 -7.98 -28.31 11.72
CA GLY A 330 -6.62 -28.06 12.24
C GLY A 330 -6.21 -26.58 12.24
N GLY A 331 -6.89 -25.73 11.48
CA GLY A 331 -6.56 -24.30 11.32
C GLY A 331 -7.21 -23.37 12.32
N GLN A 332 -8.28 -23.83 13.03
CA GLN A 332 -9.01 -23.00 13.99
C GLN A 332 -8.12 -22.42 15.09
N SER A 333 -7.18 -23.22 15.63
CA SER A 333 -6.23 -22.76 16.65
C SER A 333 -5.30 -21.66 16.10
N ILE A 334 -4.87 -21.78 14.84
CA ILE A 334 -4.03 -20.76 14.18
C ILE A 334 -4.87 -19.52 13.91
N ALA A 335 -6.09 -19.67 13.42
CA ALA A 335 -7.01 -18.56 13.19
C ALA A 335 -7.31 -17.78 14.49
N PHE A 336 -7.42 -18.48 15.63
CA PHE A 336 -7.57 -17.86 16.93
C PHE A 336 -6.33 -17.05 17.34
N LEU A 337 -5.11 -17.58 17.09
CA LEU A 337 -3.85 -16.84 17.35
C LEU A 337 -3.71 -15.57 16.50
N LEU A 338 -4.31 -15.55 15.31
CA LEU A 338 -4.34 -14.36 14.46
C LEU A 338 -5.34 -13.31 14.94
N SER A 339 -6.27 -13.71 15.84
CA SER A 339 -7.37 -12.86 16.29
C SER A 339 -6.95 -11.89 17.40
N ASP A 340 -7.64 -10.76 17.47
CA ASP A 340 -7.59 -9.89 18.64
C ASP A 340 -8.51 -10.46 19.72
N VAL A 341 -7.94 -10.87 20.85
CA VAL A 341 -8.65 -11.48 22.00
C VAL A 341 -9.10 -10.40 23.01
N SER A 342 -8.77 -9.13 22.78
CA SER A 342 -9.19 -8.01 23.64
C SER A 342 -10.69 -7.74 23.48
N LYS A 343 -11.51 -8.61 24.10
CA LYS A 343 -12.92 -8.35 24.41
C LYS A 343 -13.08 -7.90 25.84
#